data_3250afc44f15766c0e5f3e5e03251b52
#
_entry.id   3250afc44f15766c0e5f3e5e03251b52
#
_cell.length_a   1.000
_cell.length_b   1.000
_cell.length_c   1.000
_cell.angle_alpha   90.00
_cell.angle_beta   90.00
_cell.angle_gamma   90.00
#
_symmetry.space_group_name_H-M   'P 1'
#
loop_
_entity.id
_entity.type
_entity.pdbx_description
1 polymer ?
#
loop_
_entity_poly.entity_id
_entity_poly.type
_entity_poly.pdbx_seq_one_letter_code
_entity_poly.pdbx_strand_id
1 'polypeptide(L)'
;MKKIALLALIALPCGLWAAPETKSLKGVTVPVNMELEGKKLQLNGLGLRTKVVFKVYVGALYLEKTSKDGMEIAASEQYKRMELNFLRGVDGADVAKAIADGFNNNAADVLPAIKERIAKFEKLIPDVKKGDKLVFTYRPGKTLEVEAGGKVLGSIEGKDFADALFRVWLGPKPSDKALKDGLLGL
;
A
#
# COMPACT_ATOMS: atom_id res chain seq x y z
N MET A 1 63.44 -33.62 -16.56
CA MET A 1 62.03 -33.96 -16.29
C MET A 1 61.33 -32.72 -15.91
N LYS A 2 60.55 -32.07 -16.83
CA LYS A 2 59.81 -30.83 -16.60
C LYS A 2 58.39 -31.16 -16.13
N LYS A 3 58.03 -30.73 -14.91
CA LYS A 3 56.67 -30.91 -14.37
C LYS A 3 55.80 -29.78 -14.91
N ILE A 4 54.79 -30.11 -15.72
CA ILE A 4 53.77 -29.19 -16.19
C ILE A 4 52.69 -29.15 -15.11
N ALA A 5 52.51 -27.99 -14.44
CA ALA A 5 51.42 -27.75 -13.53
C ALA A 5 50.20 -27.34 -14.32
N LEU A 6 49.14 -28.15 -14.29
CA LEU A 6 47.85 -27.89 -14.91
C LEU A 6 47.05 -26.97 -14.00
N LEU A 7 46.89 -25.70 -14.37
CA LEU A 7 46.07 -24.75 -13.63
C LEU A 7 44.60 -24.98 -14.03
N ALA A 8 43.79 -25.57 -13.14
CA ALA A 8 42.35 -25.74 -13.36
C ALA A 8 41.67 -24.38 -13.10
N LEU A 9 41.14 -23.75 -14.16
CA LEU A 9 40.34 -22.54 -14.08
C LEU A 9 38.93 -22.94 -13.62
N ILE A 10 38.62 -22.67 -12.34
CA ILE A 10 37.25 -22.86 -11.79
C ILE A 10 36.41 -21.67 -12.24
N ALA A 11 35.55 -21.86 -13.24
CA ALA A 11 34.55 -20.92 -13.64
C ALA A 11 33.40 -20.91 -12.59
N LEU A 12 33.33 -19.88 -11.75
CA LEU A 12 32.19 -19.66 -10.88
C LEU A 12 30.97 -19.31 -11.74
N PRO A 13 29.83 -19.99 -11.58
CA PRO A 13 28.61 -19.59 -12.28
C PRO A 13 28.15 -18.24 -11.74
N CYS A 14 28.21 -17.22 -12.60
CA CYS A 14 27.59 -15.92 -12.35
C CYS A 14 26.08 -16.12 -12.41
N GLY A 15 25.45 -16.27 -11.23
CA GLY A 15 24.00 -16.36 -11.14
C GLY A 15 23.39 -15.06 -11.69
N LEU A 16 22.69 -15.17 -12.83
CA LEU A 16 21.87 -14.09 -13.38
C LEU A 16 20.72 -13.82 -12.38
N TRP A 17 20.90 -12.85 -11.48
CA TRP A 17 19.78 -12.31 -10.72
C TRP A 17 18.91 -11.52 -11.70
N ALA A 18 17.75 -12.10 -12.06
CA ALA A 18 16.75 -11.39 -12.80
C ALA A 18 16.30 -10.15 -11.99
N ALA A 19 16.30 -9.00 -12.65
CA ALA A 19 15.78 -7.78 -12.01
C ALA A 19 14.31 -8.02 -11.58
N PRO A 20 13.87 -7.49 -10.42
CA PRO A 20 12.50 -7.65 -9.96
C PRO A 20 11.52 -7.09 -10.99
N GLU A 21 10.47 -7.85 -11.27
CA GLU A 21 9.39 -7.39 -12.15
C GLU A 21 8.72 -6.15 -11.53
N THR A 22 8.50 -5.13 -12.36
CA THR A 22 7.92 -3.84 -11.92
C THR A 22 6.73 -3.44 -12.78
N LYS A 23 5.84 -2.63 -12.20
CA LYS A 23 4.73 -1.99 -12.91
C LYS A 23 4.79 -0.48 -12.69
N SER A 24 4.44 0.30 -13.72
CA SER A 24 4.51 1.76 -13.65
C SER A 24 3.18 2.41 -14.00
N LEU A 25 2.85 3.48 -13.27
CA LEU A 25 1.72 4.36 -13.57
C LEU A 25 2.09 5.81 -13.28
N LYS A 26 1.93 6.70 -14.25
CA LYS A 26 2.20 8.14 -14.11
C LYS A 26 3.58 8.49 -13.53
N GLY A 27 4.62 7.72 -13.91
CA GLY A 27 5.99 7.94 -13.46
C GLY A 27 6.34 7.33 -12.09
N VAL A 28 5.37 6.69 -11.42
CA VAL A 28 5.61 5.88 -10.23
C VAL A 28 5.85 4.44 -10.67
N THR A 29 6.99 3.86 -10.29
CA THR A 29 7.35 2.47 -10.56
C THR A 29 7.39 1.71 -9.24
N VAL A 30 6.72 0.56 -9.19
CA VAL A 30 6.62 -0.28 -8.00
C VAL A 30 6.91 -1.75 -8.36
N PRO A 31 7.46 -2.56 -7.43
CA PRO A 31 7.65 -3.98 -7.66
C PRO A 31 6.31 -4.72 -7.77
N VAL A 32 6.25 -5.76 -8.61
CA VAL A 32 5.05 -6.62 -8.72
C VAL A 32 4.95 -7.56 -7.52
N ASN A 33 6.07 -7.95 -6.94
CA ASN A 33 6.15 -8.78 -5.76
C ASN A 33 7.02 -8.12 -4.70
N MET A 34 6.66 -8.30 -3.43
CA MET A 34 7.46 -7.87 -2.29
C MET A 34 7.39 -8.90 -1.16
N GLU A 35 8.35 -8.85 -0.26
CA GLU A 35 8.34 -9.65 0.96
C GLU A 35 8.17 -8.73 2.18
N LEU A 36 7.29 -9.14 3.09
CA LEU A 36 7.03 -8.44 4.35
C LEU A 36 6.96 -9.48 5.48
N GLU A 37 7.92 -9.45 6.40
CA GLU A 37 7.97 -10.39 7.55
C GLU A 37 7.90 -11.88 7.12
N GLY A 38 8.57 -12.25 6.03
CA GLY A 38 8.54 -13.60 5.48
C GLY A 38 7.27 -13.95 4.69
N LYS A 39 6.35 -13.01 4.54
CA LYS A 39 5.15 -13.15 3.72
C LYS A 39 5.37 -12.56 2.33
N LYS A 40 5.00 -13.31 1.31
CA LYS A 40 5.03 -12.82 -0.08
C LYS A 40 3.75 -12.07 -0.37
N LEU A 41 3.87 -10.81 -0.74
CA LEU A 41 2.77 -9.97 -1.19
C LEU A 41 2.91 -9.72 -2.69
N GLN A 42 1.77 -9.76 -3.39
CA GLN A 42 1.66 -9.47 -4.81
C GLN A 42 0.93 -8.15 -5.01
N LEU A 43 1.33 -7.39 -6.02
CA LEU A 43 0.62 -6.20 -6.44
C LEU A 43 -0.74 -6.58 -6.99
N ASN A 44 -1.80 -6.24 -6.26
CA ASN A 44 -3.19 -6.42 -6.70
C ASN A 44 -3.53 -5.45 -7.82
N GLY A 45 -3.10 -4.19 -7.69
CA GLY A 45 -3.29 -3.20 -8.72
C GLY A 45 -2.69 -1.83 -8.39
N LEU A 46 -2.66 -0.97 -9.44
CA LEU A 46 -2.26 0.42 -9.37
C LEU A 46 -3.42 1.31 -9.81
N GLY A 47 -3.74 2.32 -9.01
CA GLY A 47 -4.77 3.31 -9.34
C GLY A 47 -4.29 4.73 -9.18
N LEU A 48 -4.77 5.65 -10.02
CA LEU A 48 -4.47 7.07 -9.95
C LEU A 48 -5.59 7.81 -9.19
N ARG A 49 -5.23 8.53 -8.13
CA ARG A 49 -6.14 9.49 -7.49
C ARG A 49 -6.09 10.82 -8.21
N THR A 50 -7.24 11.26 -8.69
CA THR A 50 -7.40 12.58 -9.29
C THR A 50 -8.43 13.39 -8.50
N LYS A 51 -8.12 14.66 -8.16
CA LYS A 51 -9.05 15.61 -7.54
C LYS A 51 -9.23 16.77 -8.50
N VAL A 52 -10.43 16.90 -9.06
CA VAL A 52 -10.75 17.82 -10.16
C VAL A 52 -9.84 17.54 -11.37
N VAL A 53 -8.80 18.33 -11.62
CA VAL A 53 -7.83 18.14 -12.71
C VAL A 53 -6.44 17.72 -12.22
N PHE A 54 -6.25 17.67 -10.90
CA PHE A 54 -4.94 17.44 -10.30
C PHE A 54 -4.72 15.96 -10.00
N LYS A 55 -3.63 15.40 -10.51
CA LYS A 55 -3.14 14.09 -10.12
C LYS A 55 -2.51 14.20 -8.73
N VAL A 56 -3.07 13.48 -7.74
CA VAL A 56 -2.67 13.62 -6.33
C VAL A 56 -1.64 12.56 -5.96
N TYR A 57 -1.98 11.30 -6.15
CA TYR A 57 -1.08 10.16 -5.90
C TYR A 57 -1.40 8.96 -6.78
N VAL A 58 -0.45 8.05 -6.88
CA VAL A 58 -0.66 6.68 -7.35
C VAL A 58 -0.78 5.78 -6.14
N GLY A 59 -1.93 5.11 -6.00
CA GLY A 59 -2.13 4.05 -5.02
C GLY A 59 -1.63 2.71 -5.55
N ALA A 60 -0.92 1.95 -4.71
CA ALA A 60 -0.53 0.57 -4.99
C ALA A 60 -1.06 -0.32 -3.85
N LEU A 61 -1.81 -1.35 -4.21
CA LEU A 61 -2.38 -2.31 -3.26
C LEU A 61 -1.65 -3.64 -3.37
N TYR A 62 -1.09 -4.10 -2.25
CA TYR A 62 -0.41 -5.39 -2.14
C TYR A 62 -1.15 -6.32 -1.19
N LEU A 63 -1.29 -7.59 -1.60
CA LEU A 63 -2.02 -8.63 -0.88
C LEU A 63 -1.25 -9.94 -0.90
N GLU A 64 -1.46 -10.84 0.09
CA GLU A 64 -0.98 -12.23 0.00
C GLU A 64 -1.76 -12.99 -1.09
N LYS A 65 -3.07 -12.79 -1.15
CA LYS A 65 -3.97 -13.35 -2.17
C LYS A 65 -4.71 -12.23 -2.87
N THR A 66 -4.49 -12.09 -4.16
CA THR A 66 -5.14 -11.06 -5.00
C THR A 66 -6.63 -11.33 -5.17
N SER A 67 -7.43 -10.27 -5.28
CA SER A 67 -8.87 -10.34 -5.57
C SER A 67 -9.34 -9.09 -6.31
N LYS A 68 -10.43 -9.20 -7.04
CA LYS A 68 -11.13 -8.09 -7.70
C LYS A 68 -12.33 -7.58 -6.90
N ASP A 69 -12.68 -8.25 -5.80
CA ASP A 69 -13.74 -7.82 -4.90
C ASP A 69 -13.18 -6.95 -3.77
N GLY A 70 -13.50 -5.65 -3.83
CA GLY A 70 -13.00 -4.67 -2.86
C GLY A 70 -13.51 -4.91 -1.44
N MET A 71 -14.73 -5.42 -1.27
CA MET A 71 -15.29 -5.71 0.05
C MET A 71 -14.70 -7.00 0.64
N GLU A 72 -14.48 -8.01 -0.19
CA GLU A 72 -13.75 -9.23 0.20
C GLU A 72 -12.34 -8.87 0.68
N ILE A 73 -11.60 -8.04 -0.11
CA ILE A 73 -10.26 -7.60 0.27
C ILE A 73 -10.29 -6.85 1.61
N ALA A 74 -11.20 -5.88 1.76
CA ALA A 74 -11.28 -5.08 2.99
C ALA A 74 -11.50 -5.97 4.22
N ALA A 75 -12.41 -6.94 4.15
CA ALA A 75 -12.76 -7.84 5.25
C ALA A 75 -11.79 -9.01 5.46
N SER A 76 -10.87 -9.28 4.52
CA SER A 76 -10.00 -10.45 4.57
C SER A 76 -9.00 -10.41 5.72
N GLU A 77 -8.68 -11.59 6.27
CA GLU A 77 -7.68 -11.79 7.34
C GLU A 77 -6.34 -12.19 6.70
N GLN A 78 -5.74 -11.27 5.94
CA GLN A 78 -4.45 -11.43 5.29
C GLN A 78 -3.60 -10.19 5.46
N TYR A 79 -2.30 -10.26 5.21
CA TYR A 79 -1.47 -9.07 5.08
C TYR A 79 -1.99 -8.21 3.91
N LYS A 80 -2.26 -6.94 4.22
CA LYS A 80 -2.71 -5.93 3.24
C LYS A 80 -1.82 -4.70 3.37
N ARG A 81 -1.27 -4.22 2.26
CA ARG A 81 -0.45 -3.01 2.24
C ARG A 81 -0.94 -2.07 1.15
N MET A 82 -1.34 -0.87 1.55
CA MET A 82 -1.68 0.24 0.67
C MET A 82 -0.55 1.26 0.69
N GLU A 83 0.01 1.56 -0.47
CA GLU A 83 1.00 2.62 -0.63
C GLU A 83 0.40 3.78 -1.43
N LEU A 84 0.46 5.00 -0.89
CA LEU A 84 0.08 6.23 -1.57
C LEU A 84 1.36 6.96 -1.99
N ASN A 85 1.71 6.91 -3.28
CA ASN A 85 2.90 7.55 -3.84
C ASN A 85 2.51 8.93 -4.37
N PHE A 86 2.87 10.00 -3.68
CA PHE A 86 2.39 11.35 -3.96
C PHE A 86 3.05 11.98 -5.18
N LEU A 87 2.23 12.55 -6.06
CA LEU A 87 2.66 13.24 -7.29
C LEU A 87 2.77 14.76 -7.08
N ARG A 88 2.34 15.26 -5.92
CA ARG A 88 2.39 16.66 -5.50
C ARG A 88 2.40 16.75 -3.98
N GLY A 89 2.72 17.93 -3.44
CA GLY A 89 2.55 18.21 -2.02
C GLY A 89 1.07 18.28 -1.64
N VAL A 90 0.75 17.75 -0.44
CA VAL A 90 -0.58 17.80 0.18
C VAL A 90 -0.38 17.95 1.68
N ASP A 91 -1.13 18.84 2.31
CA ASP A 91 -1.11 19.00 3.76
C ASP A 91 -1.71 17.77 4.44
N GLY A 92 -1.11 17.34 5.54
CA GLY A 92 -1.54 16.15 6.27
C GLY A 92 -3.01 16.23 6.72
N ALA A 93 -3.45 17.43 7.12
CA ALA A 93 -4.85 17.69 7.46
C ALA A 93 -5.81 17.41 6.30
N ASP A 94 -5.43 17.76 5.07
CA ASP A 94 -6.24 17.48 3.87
C ASP A 94 -6.29 15.99 3.53
N VAL A 95 -5.17 15.27 3.74
CA VAL A 95 -5.11 13.81 3.58
C VAL A 95 -5.98 13.14 4.63
N ALA A 96 -5.84 13.52 5.91
CA ALA A 96 -6.63 12.99 7.02
C ALA A 96 -8.13 13.23 6.80
N LYS A 97 -8.51 14.46 6.41
CA LYS A 97 -9.89 14.80 6.09
C LYS A 97 -10.45 13.93 4.95
N ALA A 98 -9.71 13.73 3.88
CA ALA A 98 -10.16 12.89 2.76
C ALA A 98 -10.38 11.43 3.19
N ILE A 99 -9.56 10.91 4.10
CA ILE A 99 -9.72 9.56 4.67
C ILE A 99 -10.95 9.53 5.59
N ALA A 100 -11.15 10.55 6.43
CA ALA A 100 -12.33 10.67 7.30
C ALA A 100 -13.63 10.71 6.49
N ASP A 101 -13.68 11.48 5.40
CA ASP A 101 -14.81 11.48 4.46
C ASP A 101 -15.05 10.07 3.87
N GLY A 102 -13.97 9.32 3.58
CA GLY A 102 -14.04 7.94 3.12
C GLY A 102 -14.61 6.98 4.17
N PHE A 103 -14.25 7.13 5.45
CA PHE A 103 -14.85 6.38 6.55
C PHE A 103 -16.35 6.64 6.64
N ASN A 104 -16.78 7.92 6.61
CA ASN A 104 -18.18 8.31 6.65
C ASN A 104 -18.99 7.68 5.49
N ASN A 105 -18.40 7.61 4.30
CA ASN A 105 -19.07 7.09 3.12
C ASN A 105 -19.16 5.57 3.08
N ASN A 106 -18.20 4.84 3.67
CA ASN A 106 -18.03 3.41 3.42
C ASN A 106 -18.01 2.54 4.69
N ALA A 107 -17.96 3.13 5.88
CA ALA A 107 -17.85 2.40 7.15
C ALA A 107 -18.75 2.99 8.25
N ALA A 108 -19.87 3.61 7.86
CA ALA A 108 -20.80 4.26 8.80
C ALA A 108 -21.33 3.30 9.88
N ASP A 109 -21.42 2.01 9.55
CA ASP A 109 -21.84 0.91 10.41
C ASP A 109 -20.94 0.73 11.64
N VAL A 110 -19.64 0.99 11.52
CA VAL A 110 -18.65 0.79 12.58
C VAL A 110 -18.10 2.09 13.16
N LEU A 111 -18.44 3.25 12.60
CA LEU A 111 -17.93 4.57 13.04
C LEU A 111 -18.02 4.80 14.55
N PRO A 112 -19.16 4.54 15.25
CA PRO A 112 -19.25 4.77 16.69
C PRO A 112 -18.19 3.99 17.48
N ALA A 113 -17.90 2.75 17.07
CA ALA A 113 -16.95 1.87 17.75
C ALA A 113 -15.47 2.23 17.48
N ILE A 114 -15.18 2.93 16.37
CA ILE A 114 -13.80 3.25 15.97
C ILE A 114 -13.44 4.75 16.08
N LYS A 115 -14.36 5.59 16.53
CA LYS A 115 -14.23 7.06 16.55
C LYS A 115 -12.94 7.57 17.20
N GLU A 116 -12.60 7.05 18.38
CA GLU A 116 -11.38 7.46 19.09
C GLU A 116 -10.11 7.02 18.34
N ARG A 117 -10.19 5.85 17.69
CA ARG A 117 -9.08 5.33 16.87
C ARG A 117 -8.91 6.13 15.58
N ILE A 118 -10.00 6.66 14.99
CA ILE A 118 -9.91 7.60 13.86
C ILE A 118 -9.17 8.86 14.31
N ALA A 119 -9.55 9.47 15.44
CA ALA A 119 -8.88 10.67 15.95
C ALA A 119 -7.39 10.45 16.28
N LYS A 120 -7.03 9.23 16.74
CA LYS A 120 -5.63 8.85 16.92
C LYS A 120 -4.91 8.70 15.58
N PHE A 121 -5.54 8.04 14.60
CA PHE A 121 -5.01 7.82 13.27
C PHE A 121 -4.74 9.14 12.52
N GLU A 122 -5.67 10.09 12.56
CA GLU A 122 -5.54 11.42 11.91
C GLU A 122 -4.27 12.14 12.35
N LYS A 123 -3.89 12.02 13.63
CA LYS A 123 -2.66 12.63 14.18
C LYS A 123 -1.36 11.98 13.65
N LEU A 124 -1.44 10.80 13.06
CA LEU A 124 -0.31 10.11 12.46
C LEU A 124 -0.07 10.53 11.00
N ILE A 125 -0.98 11.28 10.38
CA ILE A 125 -0.88 11.63 8.97
C ILE A 125 -0.03 12.91 8.84
N PRO A 126 1.18 12.82 8.24
CA PRO A 126 2.05 13.97 8.08
C PRO A 126 1.72 14.77 6.82
N ASP A 127 2.26 15.98 6.74
CA ASP A 127 2.39 16.67 5.46
C ASP A 127 3.26 15.85 4.52
N VAL A 128 2.90 15.83 3.24
CA VAL A 128 3.62 15.08 2.21
C VAL A 128 4.00 15.97 1.04
N LYS A 129 5.13 15.66 0.41
CA LYS A 129 5.64 16.35 -0.78
C LYS A 129 5.54 15.43 -1.99
N LYS A 130 5.78 15.99 -3.17
CA LYS A 130 5.96 15.18 -4.39
C LYS A 130 7.12 14.20 -4.20
N GLY A 131 6.83 12.92 -4.46
CA GLY A 131 7.78 11.81 -4.29
C GLY A 131 7.69 11.11 -2.94
N ASP A 132 7.02 11.69 -1.96
CA ASP A 132 6.80 11.03 -0.67
C ASP A 132 5.82 9.87 -0.80
N LYS A 133 5.95 8.93 0.14
CA LYS A 133 5.11 7.74 0.25
C LYS A 133 4.49 7.69 1.63
N LEU A 134 3.17 7.55 1.70
CA LEU A 134 2.42 7.21 2.91
C LEU A 134 1.92 5.78 2.77
N VAL A 135 2.11 4.96 3.79
CA VAL A 135 1.85 3.54 3.73
C VAL A 135 1.01 3.08 4.91
N PHE A 136 0.04 2.22 4.61
CA PHE A 136 -0.82 1.57 5.58
C PHE A 136 -0.66 0.06 5.45
N THR A 137 -0.16 -0.59 6.50
CA THR A 137 0.08 -2.03 6.52
C THR A 137 -0.77 -2.70 7.60
N TYR A 138 -1.71 -3.53 7.20
CA TYR A 138 -2.45 -4.40 8.12
C TYR A 138 -1.73 -5.73 8.29
N ARG A 139 -1.53 -6.12 9.54
CA ARG A 139 -1.00 -7.41 9.95
C ARG A 139 -2.09 -8.21 10.66
N PRO A 140 -2.48 -9.39 10.14
CA PRO A 140 -3.53 -10.23 10.74
C PRO A 140 -3.32 -10.46 12.23
N GLY A 141 -4.38 -10.31 13.01
CA GLY A 141 -4.37 -10.50 14.46
C GLY A 141 -3.51 -9.50 15.25
N LYS A 142 -2.98 -8.44 14.58
CA LYS A 142 -2.13 -7.42 15.20
C LYS A 142 -2.75 -6.03 15.02
N THR A 143 -2.11 -5.21 14.20
CA THR A 143 -2.41 -3.79 14.07
C THR A 143 -2.41 -3.34 12.63
N LEU A 144 -2.98 -2.16 12.39
CA LEU A 144 -2.71 -1.36 11.21
C LEU A 144 -1.59 -0.37 11.53
N GLU A 145 -0.48 -0.47 10.81
CA GLU A 145 0.67 0.42 10.92
C GLU A 145 0.61 1.54 9.89
N VAL A 146 1.00 2.74 10.31
CA VAL A 146 1.14 3.92 9.46
C VAL A 146 2.62 4.25 9.32
N GLU A 147 3.11 4.34 8.08
CA GLU A 147 4.50 4.61 7.76
C GLU A 147 4.60 5.79 6.77
N ALA A 148 5.54 6.69 6.95
CA ALA A 148 5.92 7.69 5.97
C ALA A 148 7.43 7.90 5.95
N GLY A 149 7.99 8.14 4.75
CA GLY A 149 9.43 8.35 4.58
C GLY A 149 10.28 7.17 5.07
N GLY A 150 9.76 5.94 5.02
CA GLY A 150 10.44 4.73 5.52
C GLY A 150 10.46 4.59 7.05
N LYS A 151 9.69 5.41 7.78
CA LYS A 151 9.61 5.36 9.25
C LYS A 151 8.17 5.06 9.68
N VAL A 152 8.02 4.17 10.64
CA VAL A 152 6.74 3.91 11.32
C VAL A 152 6.41 5.11 12.20
N LEU A 153 5.25 5.71 11.97
CA LEU A 153 4.73 6.85 12.72
C LEU A 153 3.85 6.41 13.90
N GLY A 154 3.26 5.24 13.80
CA GLY A 154 2.43 4.64 14.82
C GLY A 154 1.57 3.51 14.30
N SER A 155 0.73 2.96 15.19
CA SER A 155 -0.17 1.87 14.85
C SER A 155 -1.54 2.05 15.52
N ILE A 156 -2.56 1.49 14.87
CA ILE A 156 -3.94 1.45 15.36
C ILE A 156 -4.38 -0.01 15.48
N GLU A 157 -4.87 -0.37 16.64
CA GLU A 157 -5.34 -1.73 16.92
C GLU A 157 -6.76 -1.97 16.38
N GLY A 158 -7.07 -3.24 16.17
CA GLY A 158 -8.40 -3.71 15.80
C GLY A 158 -8.59 -3.94 14.32
N LYS A 159 -9.05 -5.16 14.02
CA LYS A 159 -9.40 -5.56 12.65
C LYS A 159 -10.52 -4.70 12.08
N ASP A 160 -11.52 -4.35 12.88
CA ASP A 160 -12.64 -3.49 12.51
C ASP A 160 -12.18 -2.13 12.00
N PHE A 161 -11.16 -1.51 12.63
CA PHE A 161 -10.54 -0.28 12.15
C PHE A 161 -9.80 -0.50 10.83
N ALA A 162 -9.02 -1.57 10.71
CA ALA A 162 -8.29 -1.87 9.49
C ALA A 162 -9.25 -2.13 8.31
N ASP A 163 -10.30 -2.94 8.53
CA ASP A 163 -11.32 -3.21 7.52
C ASP A 163 -12.00 -1.92 7.06
N ALA A 164 -12.38 -1.06 8.00
CA ALA A 164 -12.97 0.25 7.72
C ALA A 164 -12.01 1.14 6.90
N LEU A 165 -10.72 1.17 7.24
CA LEU A 165 -9.74 1.95 6.49
C LEU A 165 -9.62 1.46 5.04
N PHE A 166 -9.52 0.15 4.79
CA PHE A 166 -9.45 -0.36 3.42
C PHE A 166 -10.73 -0.10 2.62
N ARG A 167 -11.91 -0.03 3.28
CA ARG A 167 -13.18 0.37 2.64
C ARG A 167 -13.14 1.80 2.10
N VAL A 168 -12.31 2.69 2.63
CA VAL A 168 -12.16 4.08 2.12
C VAL A 168 -11.87 4.10 0.62
N TRP A 169 -11.02 3.19 0.15
CA TRP A 169 -10.64 3.06 -1.27
C TRP A 169 -11.45 2.00 -2.00
N LEU A 170 -11.78 0.88 -1.34
CA LEU A 170 -12.31 -0.33 -1.97
C LEU A 170 -13.82 -0.48 -1.80
N GLY A 171 -14.44 0.35 -0.95
CA GLY A 171 -15.86 0.29 -0.63
C GLY A 171 -16.77 0.72 -1.79
N PRO A 172 -18.10 0.65 -1.59
CA PRO A 172 -19.09 0.92 -2.63
C PRO A 172 -19.16 2.40 -3.06
N LYS A 173 -18.73 3.34 -2.19
CA LYS A 173 -18.73 4.79 -2.45
C LYS A 173 -17.31 5.35 -2.39
N PRO A 174 -16.39 4.92 -3.27
CA PRO A 174 -15.01 5.40 -3.25
C PRO A 174 -14.98 6.88 -3.66
N SER A 175 -14.01 7.62 -3.12
CA SER A 175 -13.82 9.02 -3.49
C SER A 175 -13.33 9.21 -4.94
N ASP A 176 -12.89 8.13 -5.59
CA ASP A 176 -12.46 8.08 -6.99
C ASP A 176 -12.62 6.65 -7.52
N LYS A 177 -13.57 6.49 -8.47
CA LYS A 177 -13.86 5.16 -9.05
C LYS A 177 -12.68 4.63 -9.87
N ALA A 178 -11.99 5.49 -10.62
CA ALA A 178 -10.84 5.06 -11.43
C ALA A 178 -9.67 4.60 -10.56
N LEU A 179 -9.46 5.24 -9.40
CA LEU A 179 -8.50 4.77 -8.40
C LEU A 179 -8.88 3.36 -7.91
N LYS A 180 -10.14 3.16 -7.50
CA LYS A 180 -10.63 1.85 -7.04
C LYS A 180 -10.46 0.78 -8.11
N ASP A 181 -10.93 1.04 -9.34
CA ASP A 181 -10.84 0.09 -10.45
C ASP A 181 -9.36 -0.30 -10.70
N GLY A 182 -8.45 0.68 -10.71
CA GLY A 182 -7.02 0.44 -10.83
C GLY A 182 -6.43 -0.39 -9.70
N LEU A 183 -6.82 -0.15 -8.43
CA LEU A 183 -6.39 -0.95 -7.27
C LEU A 183 -6.90 -2.39 -7.32
N LEU A 184 -8.05 -2.62 -7.95
CA LEU A 184 -8.65 -3.95 -8.16
C LEU A 184 -8.15 -4.66 -9.43
N GLY A 185 -7.31 -4.00 -10.25
CA GLY A 185 -6.81 -4.56 -11.50
C GLY A 185 -7.91 -4.75 -12.56
N LEU A 186 -8.89 -3.83 -12.58
CA LEU A 186 -10.02 -3.81 -13.52
C LEU A 186 -9.73 -2.91 -14.72
#